data_debe3d4ce28ddb5e9a6be877c61b286f
#
_entry.id   debe3d4ce28ddb5e9a6be877c61b286f
#
_cell.length_a   1.000
_cell.length_b   1.000
_cell.length_c   1.000
_cell.angle_alpha   90.00
_cell.angle_beta   90.00
_cell.angle_gamma   90.00
#
_symmetry.space_group_name_H-M   'P 1'
#
loop_
_entity.id
_entity.type
_entity.pdbx_description
1 polymer ?
#
loop_
_entity_poly.entity_id
_entity_poly.type
_entity_poly.pdbx_seq_one_letter_code
_entity_poly.pdbx_strand_id
1 'polypeptide(L)'
;SVSHDPYGIGITYTGYSILLVSIILFFLNPQSTFRQLMKSYRNNSQGIKKGCSILFLLFISTFPMGSRAMAADHPLPKTLPRETAGRFGDLYILYNDRICPLQTLARDFTIKLYGKPTYHGLTSEQVLTGWLFYYDSWKNEPVIRIKSNEARRLLDIKGQYASVKDFAGNTNEYKLEDAMRQIHLGRQITDRKGIEEANEKFNI
;
A
#
# COMPACT_ATOMS: atom_id res chain seq x y z
N SER A 1 27.18 7.94 -7.28
CA SER A 1 27.93 6.74 -6.87
C SER A 1 26.98 5.84 -6.10
N VAL A 2 26.60 4.72 -6.72
CA VAL A 2 25.88 3.65 -6.01
C VAL A 2 26.89 3.03 -5.03
N SER A 3 26.69 3.25 -3.76
CA SER A 3 27.46 2.59 -2.71
C SER A 3 27.14 1.10 -2.78
N HIS A 4 27.99 0.34 -3.45
CA HIS A 4 27.97 -1.11 -3.41
C HIS A 4 28.61 -1.49 -2.06
N ASP A 5 27.78 -1.88 -1.09
CA ASP A 5 28.29 -2.44 0.17
C ASP A 5 28.45 -3.96 0.01
N PRO A 6 29.65 -4.44 -0.36
CA PRO A 6 29.88 -5.86 -0.62
C PRO A 6 29.88 -6.71 0.65
N TYR A 7 30.00 -6.08 1.83
CA TYR A 7 30.07 -6.77 3.12
C TYR A 7 28.69 -6.93 3.76
N GLY A 8 27.78 -5.98 3.57
CA GLY A 8 26.43 -6.01 4.15
C GLY A 8 25.60 -7.20 3.66
N ILE A 9 25.69 -7.51 2.36
CA ILE A 9 25.01 -8.65 1.75
C ILE A 9 25.49 -9.97 2.35
N GLY A 10 26.81 -10.16 2.45
CA GLY A 10 27.40 -11.39 3.02
C GLY A 10 27.01 -11.62 4.48
N ILE A 11 27.04 -10.57 5.30
CA ILE A 11 26.65 -10.65 6.72
C ILE A 11 25.16 -11.01 6.86
N THR A 12 24.29 -10.44 6.05
CA THR A 12 22.86 -10.70 6.08
C THR A 12 22.53 -12.15 5.71
N TYR A 13 23.11 -12.67 4.62
CA TYR A 13 22.89 -14.07 4.23
C TYR A 13 23.50 -15.07 5.23
N THR A 14 24.63 -14.73 5.84
CA THR A 14 25.22 -15.56 6.91
C THR A 14 24.28 -15.61 8.13
N GLY A 15 23.68 -14.48 8.51
CA GLY A 15 22.68 -14.41 9.58
C GLY A 15 21.46 -15.29 9.29
N TYR A 16 20.90 -15.23 8.09
CA TYR A 16 19.78 -16.08 7.69
C TYR A 16 20.16 -17.57 7.66
N SER A 17 21.35 -17.90 7.19
CA SER A 17 21.83 -19.28 7.17
C SER A 17 21.95 -19.87 8.58
N ILE A 18 22.51 -19.11 9.53
CA ILE A 18 22.62 -19.52 10.94
C ILE A 18 21.24 -19.71 11.56
N LEU A 19 20.28 -18.82 11.27
CA LEU A 19 18.92 -18.93 11.75
C LEU A 19 18.23 -20.19 11.22
N LEU A 20 18.35 -20.48 9.91
CA LEU A 20 17.81 -21.70 9.31
C LEU A 20 18.39 -22.96 9.93
N VAL A 21 19.73 -23.00 10.07
CA VAL A 21 20.42 -24.15 10.71
C VAL A 21 19.95 -24.32 12.15
N SER A 22 19.80 -23.23 12.91
CA SER A 22 19.30 -23.26 14.30
C SER A 22 17.88 -23.84 14.38
N ILE A 23 16.99 -23.46 13.48
CA ILE A 23 15.63 -24.00 13.41
C ILE A 23 15.65 -25.51 13.11
N ILE A 24 16.47 -25.93 12.12
CA ILE A 24 16.60 -27.35 11.77
C ILE A 24 17.13 -28.14 12.94
N LEU A 25 18.18 -27.66 13.62
CA LEU A 25 18.74 -28.31 14.81
C LEU A 25 17.73 -28.41 15.96
N PHE A 26 16.90 -27.40 16.16
CA PHE A 26 15.82 -27.41 17.14
C PHE A 26 14.82 -28.56 16.87
N PHE A 27 14.43 -28.78 15.62
CA PHE A 27 13.53 -29.86 15.23
C PHE A 27 14.21 -31.24 15.28
N LEU A 28 15.50 -31.31 15.00
CA LEU A 28 16.27 -32.58 15.04
C LEU A 28 16.66 -32.99 16.45
N ASN A 29 16.70 -32.07 17.41
CA ASN A 29 17.13 -32.36 18.79
C ASN A 29 16.15 -33.33 19.45
N PRO A 30 16.63 -34.53 19.88
CA PRO A 30 15.78 -35.56 20.49
C PRO A 30 15.22 -35.16 21.87
N GLN A 31 15.82 -34.18 22.54
CA GLN A 31 15.39 -33.67 23.84
C GLN A 31 14.48 -32.45 23.74
N SER A 32 14.12 -31.98 22.50
CA SER A 32 13.27 -30.83 22.37
C SER A 32 11.85 -31.10 22.88
N THR A 33 11.30 -30.14 23.59
CA THR A 33 9.95 -30.17 24.14
C THR A 33 8.90 -30.53 23.08
N PHE A 34 9.19 -30.18 21.83
CA PHE A 34 8.34 -30.49 20.67
C PHE A 34 8.27 -32.01 20.41
N ARG A 35 9.39 -32.73 20.46
CA ARG A 35 9.38 -34.20 20.32
C ARG A 35 8.73 -34.88 21.50
N GLN A 36 8.92 -34.39 22.73
CA GLN A 36 8.23 -34.92 23.91
C GLN A 36 6.71 -34.73 23.78
N LEU A 37 6.24 -33.59 23.35
CA LEU A 37 4.83 -33.32 23.05
C LEU A 37 4.29 -34.23 21.94
N MET A 38 5.03 -34.40 20.84
CA MET A 38 4.66 -35.31 19.75
C MET A 38 4.61 -36.77 20.19
N LYS A 39 5.51 -37.20 21.08
CA LYS A 39 5.53 -38.56 21.64
C LYS A 39 4.36 -38.79 22.60
N SER A 40 4.05 -37.81 23.46
CA SER A 40 2.88 -37.84 24.34
C SER A 40 1.58 -37.87 23.54
N TYR A 41 1.51 -37.08 22.47
CA TYR A 41 0.35 -37.02 21.55
C TYR A 41 0.16 -38.36 20.81
N ARG A 42 1.24 -39.01 20.35
CA ARG A 42 1.21 -40.30 19.64
C ARG A 42 0.80 -41.47 20.54
N ASN A 43 1.16 -41.44 21.81
CA ASN A 43 0.81 -42.49 22.77
C ASN A 43 -0.69 -42.43 23.21
N ASN A 44 -1.30 -41.26 23.12
CA ASN A 44 -2.72 -41.05 23.52
C ASN A 44 -3.69 -41.14 22.36
N SER A 45 -3.23 -41.37 21.12
CA SER A 45 -4.05 -41.26 19.91
C SER A 45 -4.43 -42.59 19.27
N GLN A 46 -5.08 -43.48 20.00
CA GLN A 46 -5.89 -44.52 19.37
C GLN A 46 -7.23 -43.96 18.82
N GLY A 47 -7.57 -42.70 19.14
CA GLY A 47 -8.84 -42.07 18.75
C GLY A 47 -8.79 -40.87 17.76
N ILE A 48 -7.60 -40.33 17.47
CA ILE A 48 -7.52 -38.99 16.84
C ILE A 48 -6.77 -38.96 15.49
N LYS A 49 -6.70 -40.06 14.77
CA LYS A 49 -6.15 -40.04 13.40
C LYS A 49 -6.99 -39.21 12.41
N LYS A 50 -8.26 -38.95 12.72
CA LYS A 50 -9.17 -38.10 11.92
C LYS A 50 -9.09 -36.62 12.31
N GLY A 51 -8.74 -36.28 13.55
CA GLY A 51 -8.73 -34.89 14.03
C GLY A 51 -7.55 -34.06 13.52
N CYS A 52 -6.36 -34.66 13.39
CA CYS A 52 -5.16 -33.93 12.93
C CYS A 52 -5.21 -33.59 11.45
N SER A 53 -5.82 -34.47 10.64
CA SER A 53 -6.06 -34.20 9.21
C SER A 53 -7.10 -33.07 9.02
N ILE A 54 -8.12 -33.04 9.88
CA ILE A 54 -9.16 -32.00 9.84
C ILE A 54 -8.60 -30.65 10.31
N LEU A 55 -7.74 -30.64 11.36
CA LEU A 55 -7.07 -29.41 11.84
C LEU A 55 -6.09 -28.85 10.80
N PHE A 56 -5.39 -29.71 10.08
CA PHE A 56 -4.48 -29.29 9.00
C PHE A 56 -5.25 -28.79 7.79
N LEU A 57 -6.39 -29.40 7.45
CA LEU A 57 -7.31 -28.93 6.42
C LEU A 57 -7.99 -27.62 6.81
N LEU A 58 -8.36 -27.43 8.09
CA LEU A 58 -8.88 -26.17 8.60
C LEU A 58 -7.81 -25.06 8.59
N PHE A 59 -6.55 -25.38 8.86
CA PHE A 59 -5.45 -24.41 8.80
C PHE A 59 -5.14 -23.98 7.35
N ILE A 60 -5.27 -24.88 6.37
CA ILE A 60 -5.16 -24.56 4.93
C ILE A 60 -6.36 -23.74 4.46
N SER A 61 -7.55 -23.96 5.01
CA SER A 61 -8.76 -23.22 4.65
C SER A 61 -8.80 -21.80 5.24
N THR A 62 -8.01 -21.52 6.30
CA THR A 62 -7.84 -20.18 6.86
C THR A 62 -6.74 -19.37 6.18
N PHE A 63 -5.95 -19.98 5.27
CA PHE A 63 -5.16 -19.18 4.35
C PHE A 63 -6.16 -18.41 3.48
N PRO A 64 -6.22 -17.08 3.56
CA PRO A 64 -7.08 -16.34 2.67
C PRO A 64 -6.50 -16.53 1.26
N MET A 65 -6.99 -17.54 0.59
CA MET A 65 -6.92 -17.64 -0.86
C MET A 65 -7.52 -16.34 -1.35
N GLY A 66 -6.63 -15.44 -1.79
CA GLY A 66 -6.87 -14.03 -2.01
C GLY A 66 -8.32 -13.76 -2.33
N SER A 67 -9.04 -13.23 -1.38
CA SER A 67 -10.32 -12.62 -1.63
C SER A 67 -10.04 -11.61 -2.74
N ARG A 68 -10.33 -11.98 -3.99
CA ARG A 68 -10.76 -10.99 -4.94
C ARG A 68 -11.92 -10.33 -4.21
N ALA A 69 -11.63 -9.26 -3.48
CA ALA A 69 -12.64 -8.32 -3.10
C ALA A 69 -13.34 -8.06 -4.44
N MET A 70 -14.58 -8.54 -4.55
CA MET A 70 -15.47 -8.03 -5.57
C MET A 70 -15.45 -6.53 -5.31
N ALA A 71 -14.61 -5.83 -6.07
CA ALA A 71 -14.69 -4.40 -6.18
C ALA A 71 -16.16 -4.16 -6.51
N ALA A 72 -16.87 -3.45 -5.64
CA ALA A 72 -18.16 -2.91 -5.96
C ALA A 72 -18.02 -2.34 -7.37
N ASP A 73 -18.99 -2.65 -8.23
CA ASP A 73 -18.99 -2.39 -9.67
C ASP A 73 -19.03 -0.87 -9.93
N HIS A 74 -17.96 -0.18 -9.46
CA HIS A 74 -17.72 1.21 -9.76
C HIS A 74 -16.98 1.23 -11.10
N PRO A 75 -17.55 1.80 -12.16
CA PRO A 75 -16.90 1.83 -13.46
C PRO A 75 -15.54 2.52 -13.30
N LEU A 76 -14.47 1.78 -13.61
CA LEU A 76 -13.12 2.32 -13.54
C LEU A 76 -12.99 3.58 -14.43
N PRO A 77 -12.25 4.60 -13.98
CA PRO A 77 -12.04 5.80 -14.77
C PRO A 77 -11.27 5.46 -16.05
N LYS A 78 -11.46 6.29 -17.08
CA LYS A 78 -10.77 6.10 -18.37
C LYS A 78 -9.26 6.17 -18.18
N THR A 79 -8.55 5.26 -18.86
CA THR A 79 -7.09 5.20 -18.84
C THR A 79 -6.57 4.60 -20.14
N LEU A 80 -5.28 4.72 -20.41
CA LEU A 80 -4.65 4.03 -21.53
C LEU A 80 -4.65 2.51 -21.31
N PRO A 81 -4.67 1.71 -22.38
CA PRO A 81 -4.44 0.27 -22.30
C PRO A 81 -3.11 -0.01 -21.59
N ARG A 82 -3.06 -1.12 -20.83
CA ARG A 82 -1.90 -1.46 -19.99
C ARG A 82 -0.58 -1.47 -20.74
N GLU A 83 -0.58 -2.02 -21.96
CA GLU A 83 0.62 -2.07 -22.81
C GLU A 83 1.08 -0.67 -23.21
N THR A 84 0.15 0.18 -23.65
CA THR A 84 0.46 1.57 -24.06
C THR A 84 0.95 2.40 -22.88
N ALA A 85 0.30 2.27 -21.72
CA ALA A 85 0.72 2.94 -20.49
C ALA A 85 2.12 2.48 -20.04
N GLY A 86 2.42 1.17 -20.17
CA GLY A 86 3.75 0.62 -19.90
C GLY A 86 4.82 1.22 -20.80
N ARG A 87 4.59 1.28 -22.12
CA ARG A 87 5.52 1.93 -23.07
C ARG A 87 5.72 3.41 -22.77
N PHE A 88 4.67 4.10 -22.31
CA PHE A 88 4.79 5.49 -21.86
C PHE A 88 5.65 5.59 -20.60
N GLY A 89 5.55 4.60 -19.71
CA GLY A 89 6.37 4.46 -18.49
C GLY A 89 7.86 4.28 -18.76
N ASP A 90 8.25 3.76 -19.93
CA ASP A 90 9.64 3.55 -20.33
C ASP A 90 10.35 4.85 -20.76
N LEU A 91 9.62 5.96 -20.96
CA LEU A 91 10.20 7.26 -21.31
C LEU A 91 11.09 7.76 -20.18
N TYR A 92 12.28 8.23 -20.53
CA TYR A 92 13.21 8.81 -19.55
C TYR A 92 12.86 10.27 -19.26
N ILE A 93 12.83 10.60 -18.00
CA ILE A 93 12.55 11.95 -17.48
C ILE A 93 13.59 12.37 -16.45
N LEU A 94 13.74 13.67 -16.23
CA LEU A 94 14.45 14.20 -15.08
C LEU A 94 13.47 14.28 -13.89
N TYR A 95 13.71 13.49 -12.86
CA TYR A 95 12.88 13.45 -11.66
C TYR A 95 13.77 13.32 -10.40
N ASN A 96 13.61 14.23 -9.43
CA ASN A 96 14.43 14.30 -8.22
C ASN A 96 15.95 14.35 -8.56
N ASP A 97 16.32 15.23 -9.50
CA ASP A 97 17.70 15.46 -9.98
C ASP A 97 18.38 14.20 -10.60
N ARG A 98 17.58 13.23 -11.02
CA ARG A 98 18.06 12.01 -11.67
C ARG A 98 17.29 11.71 -12.94
N ILE A 99 17.99 11.21 -13.93
CA ILE A 99 17.36 10.65 -15.12
C ILE A 99 16.85 9.26 -14.77
N CYS A 100 15.55 9.05 -14.86
CA CYS A 100 14.91 7.78 -14.56
C CYS A 100 13.70 7.53 -15.48
N PRO A 101 13.24 6.28 -15.62
CA PRO A 101 12.01 5.99 -16.34
C PRO A 101 10.82 6.69 -15.69
N LEU A 102 9.85 7.14 -16.50
CA LEU A 102 8.62 7.79 -16.05
C LEU A 102 7.80 6.86 -15.13
N GLN A 103 7.98 5.55 -15.25
CA GLN A 103 7.44 4.54 -14.34
C GLN A 103 7.78 4.83 -12.87
N THR A 104 8.98 5.39 -12.60
CA THR A 104 9.38 5.77 -11.22
C THR A 104 8.48 6.88 -10.70
N LEU A 105 8.28 7.95 -11.49
CA LEU A 105 7.35 9.01 -11.13
C LEU A 105 5.91 8.48 -10.99
N ALA A 106 5.45 7.65 -11.91
CA ALA A 106 4.12 7.06 -11.87
C ALA A 106 3.86 6.29 -10.57
N ARG A 107 4.85 5.52 -10.13
CA ARG A 107 4.78 4.76 -8.88
C ARG A 107 4.73 5.69 -7.66
N ASP A 108 5.62 6.68 -7.60
CA ASP A 108 5.68 7.63 -6.49
C ASP A 108 4.39 8.45 -6.42
N PHE A 109 3.88 8.93 -7.55
CA PHE A 109 2.60 9.62 -7.68
C PHE A 109 1.45 8.78 -7.12
N THR A 110 1.31 7.54 -7.58
CA THR A 110 0.22 6.66 -7.16
C THR A 110 0.30 6.32 -5.67
N ILE A 111 1.51 6.08 -5.14
CA ILE A 111 1.72 5.82 -3.70
C ILE A 111 1.41 7.06 -2.86
N LYS A 112 1.83 8.24 -3.29
CA LYS A 112 1.53 9.50 -2.58
C LYS A 112 0.04 9.78 -2.52
N LEU A 113 -0.67 9.61 -3.62
CA LEU A 113 -2.12 9.85 -3.68
C LEU A 113 -2.91 8.76 -2.95
N TYR A 114 -2.76 7.53 -3.39
CA TYR A 114 -3.63 6.41 -2.97
C TYR A 114 -3.07 5.61 -1.78
N GLY A 115 -1.75 5.66 -1.58
CA GLY A 115 -1.05 4.88 -0.55
C GLY A 115 -0.65 3.48 -0.98
N LYS A 116 -0.90 3.10 -2.24
CA LYS A 116 -0.51 1.80 -2.84
C LYS A 116 -0.01 2.04 -4.26
N PRO A 117 0.84 1.15 -4.82
CA PRO A 117 1.38 1.29 -6.17
C PRO A 117 0.37 0.93 -7.28
N THR A 118 -0.81 0.45 -6.94
CA THR A 118 -1.88 0.06 -7.88
C THR A 118 -3.22 0.59 -7.40
N TYR A 119 -4.13 0.89 -8.32
CA TYR A 119 -5.47 1.37 -8.03
C TYR A 119 -6.51 0.48 -8.72
N HIS A 120 -7.31 -0.27 -7.93
CA HIS A 120 -8.35 -1.18 -8.43
C HIS A 120 -7.93 -2.07 -9.62
N GLY A 121 -6.69 -2.58 -9.60
CA GLY A 121 -6.11 -3.42 -10.66
C GLY A 121 -5.41 -2.66 -11.77
N LEU A 122 -5.49 -1.31 -11.80
CA LEU A 122 -4.72 -0.46 -12.70
C LEU A 122 -3.28 -0.34 -12.21
N THR A 123 -2.33 -0.32 -13.15
CA THR A 123 -0.91 -0.07 -12.85
C THR A 123 -0.66 1.41 -12.57
N SER A 124 0.48 1.73 -11.95
CA SER A 124 0.87 3.13 -11.68
C SER A 124 0.91 3.97 -12.96
N GLU A 125 1.40 3.38 -14.05
CA GLU A 125 1.49 4.05 -15.35
C GLU A 125 0.09 4.34 -15.91
N GLN A 126 -0.86 3.42 -15.70
CA GLN A 126 -2.26 3.63 -16.08
C GLN A 126 -2.90 4.74 -15.25
N VAL A 127 -2.61 4.79 -13.95
CA VAL A 127 -3.10 5.87 -13.07
C VAL A 127 -2.54 7.21 -13.51
N LEU A 128 -1.22 7.34 -13.68
CA LEU A 128 -0.60 8.59 -14.10
C LEU A 128 -1.10 9.04 -15.48
N THR A 129 -1.14 8.16 -16.47
CA THR A 129 -1.64 8.48 -17.81
C THR A 129 -3.12 8.79 -17.81
N GLY A 130 -3.89 8.16 -16.93
CA GLY A 130 -5.28 8.50 -16.70
C GLY A 130 -5.45 9.95 -16.23
N TRP A 131 -4.68 10.38 -15.26
CA TRP A 131 -4.66 11.76 -14.79
C TRP A 131 -4.21 12.77 -15.85
N LEU A 132 -3.20 12.42 -16.64
CA LEU A 132 -2.67 13.32 -17.67
C LEU A 132 -3.62 13.50 -18.86
N PHE A 133 -4.25 12.41 -19.32
CA PHE A 133 -5.01 12.44 -20.59
C PHE A 133 -6.53 12.40 -20.41
N TYR A 134 -7.02 11.94 -19.26
CA TYR A 134 -8.45 11.75 -18.99
C TYR A 134 -8.87 12.38 -17.66
N TYR A 135 -8.35 13.57 -17.37
CA TYR A 135 -8.58 14.30 -16.12
C TYR A 135 -10.07 14.39 -15.73
N ASP A 136 -10.96 14.65 -16.69
CA ASP A 136 -12.40 14.74 -16.43
C ASP A 136 -13.01 13.46 -15.84
N SER A 137 -12.47 12.31 -16.19
CA SER A 137 -12.89 11.03 -15.61
C SER A 137 -12.29 10.81 -14.21
N TRP A 138 -11.10 11.34 -13.96
CA TRP A 138 -10.36 11.15 -12.71
C TRP A 138 -10.69 12.16 -11.62
N LYS A 139 -11.12 13.38 -11.97
CA LYS A 139 -11.42 14.45 -11.00
C LYS A 139 -12.53 14.09 -10.00
N ASN A 140 -13.43 13.17 -10.35
CA ASN A 140 -14.50 12.69 -9.49
C ASN A 140 -14.13 11.39 -8.75
N GLU A 141 -12.98 10.79 -9.07
CA GLU A 141 -12.57 9.51 -8.53
C GLU A 141 -11.95 9.67 -7.14
N PRO A 142 -12.41 8.92 -6.11
CA PRO A 142 -11.88 9.02 -4.74
C PRO A 142 -10.52 8.33 -4.61
N VAL A 143 -9.48 8.95 -5.14
CA VAL A 143 -8.13 8.38 -5.19
C VAL A 143 -7.18 9.03 -4.16
N ILE A 144 -7.51 10.20 -3.63
CA ILE A 144 -6.65 10.95 -2.71
C ILE A 144 -6.88 10.46 -1.28
N ARG A 145 -5.93 9.76 -0.72
CA ARG A 145 -6.01 9.23 0.65
C ARG A 145 -5.79 10.34 1.68
N ILE A 146 -6.79 10.58 2.52
CA ILE A 146 -6.77 11.55 3.62
C ILE A 146 -6.68 10.79 4.95
N LYS A 147 -5.56 10.93 5.66
CA LYS A 147 -5.32 10.27 6.94
C LYS A 147 -5.92 11.05 8.11
N SER A 148 -5.86 12.37 8.05
CA SER A 148 -6.33 13.27 9.10
C SER A 148 -7.85 13.25 9.23
N ASN A 149 -8.35 13.09 10.45
CA ASN A 149 -9.77 13.20 10.75
C ASN A 149 -10.28 14.64 10.58
N GLU A 150 -9.44 15.61 10.94
CA GLU A 150 -9.78 17.03 10.81
C GLU A 150 -9.86 17.46 9.36
N ALA A 151 -8.87 17.09 8.52
CA ALA A 151 -8.93 17.35 7.10
C ALA A 151 -10.16 16.69 6.45
N ARG A 152 -10.56 15.48 6.88
CA ARG A 152 -11.78 14.82 6.39
C ARG A 152 -13.04 15.59 6.76
N ARG A 153 -13.11 16.17 7.95
CA ARG A 153 -14.23 17.03 8.37
C ARG A 153 -14.32 18.30 7.54
N LEU A 154 -13.19 18.97 7.32
CA LEU A 154 -13.13 20.19 6.50
C LEU A 154 -13.55 19.91 5.05
N LEU A 155 -13.18 18.75 4.52
CA LEU A 155 -13.56 18.33 3.17
C LEU A 155 -14.99 17.77 3.08
N ASP A 156 -15.64 17.51 4.23
CA ASP A 156 -16.97 16.89 4.34
C ASP A 156 -17.02 15.48 3.69
N ILE A 157 -15.96 14.69 3.90
CA ILE A 157 -15.88 13.32 3.40
C ILE A 157 -16.10 12.29 4.52
N LYS A 158 -16.92 11.26 4.24
CA LYS A 158 -17.19 10.16 5.19
C LYS A 158 -16.12 9.07 5.17
N GLY A 159 -15.41 8.92 4.05
CA GLY A 159 -14.42 7.88 3.81
C GLY A 159 -12.98 8.33 4.11
N GLN A 160 -12.02 7.44 3.78
CA GLN A 160 -10.59 7.74 3.85
C GLN A 160 -10.04 8.34 2.54
N TYR A 161 -10.82 8.37 1.49
CA TYR A 161 -10.43 8.81 0.17
C TYR A 161 -11.32 9.96 -0.29
N ALA A 162 -10.67 10.97 -0.85
CA ALA A 162 -11.31 12.14 -1.47
C ALA A 162 -11.09 12.12 -2.98
N SER A 163 -11.99 12.73 -3.70
CA SER A 163 -11.80 13.14 -5.09
C SER A 163 -11.27 14.57 -5.16
N VAL A 164 -10.73 15.00 -6.29
CA VAL A 164 -10.35 16.42 -6.51
C VAL A 164 -11.53 17.35 -6.29
N LYS A 165 -12.72 16.91 -6.69
CA LYS A 165 -13.96 17.69 -6.54
C LYS A 165 -14.32 17.96 -5.07
N ASP A 166 -13.96 17.05 -4.14
CA ASP A 166 -14.24 17.23 -2.72
C ASP A 166 -13.45 18.37 -2.09
N PHE A 167 -12.34 18.78 -2.71
CA PHE A 167 -11.55 19.94 -2.29
C PHE A 167 -12.17 21.27 -2.76
N ALA A 168 -13.00 21.23 -3.81
CA ALA A 168 -13.72 22.39 -4.27
C ALA A 168 -15.05 22.54 -3.51
N GLY A 169 -15.34 23.71 -2.98
CA GLY A 169 -16.64 24.05 -2.43
C GLY A 169 -17.71 24.21 -3.52
N ASN A 170 -18.95 24.40 -3.10
CA ASN A 170 -20.08 24.65 -4.02
C ASN A 170 -19.91 25.93 -4.85
N THR A 171 -19.06 26.86 -4.40
CA THR A 171 -18.71 28.13 -5.04
C THR A 171 -17.37 28.11 -5.77
N ASN A 172 -16.81 26.93 -6.08
CA ASN A 172 -15.44 26.77 -6.59
C ASN A 172 -14.35 27.27 -5.64
N GLU A 173 -14.67 27.47 -4.36
CA GLU A 173 -13.75 27.90 -3.33
C GLU A 173 -13.00 26.68 -2.77
N TYR A 174 -11.71 26.82 -2.55
CA TYR A 174 -10.89 25.73 -2.01
C TYR A 174 -11.16 25.54 -0.51
N LYS A 175 -11.76 24.40 -0.15
CA LYS A 175 -12.24 24.14 1.23
C LYS A 175 -11.16 24.21 2.33
N LEU A 176 -9.91 23.96 2.01
CA LEU A 176 -8.82 24.05 2.99
C LEU A 176 -8.18 25.45 3.05
N GLU A 177 -8.63 26.42 2.24
CA GLU A 177 -8.01 27.75 2.14
C GLU A 177 -7.95 28.46 3.50
N ASP A 178 -9.04 28.52 4.21
CA ASP A 178 -9.11 29.20 5.51
C ASP A 178 -8.22 28.52 6.56
N ALA A 179 -8.21 27.19 6.59
CA ALA A 179 -7.35 26.43 7.48
C ALA A 179 -5.87 26.66 7.15
N MET A 180 -5.49 26.66 5.87
CA MET A 180 -4.13 26.95 5.44
C MET A 180 -3.72 28.38 5.75
N ARG A 181 -4.61 29.36 5.55
CA ARG A 181 -4.36 30.75 5.93
C ARG A 181 -4.10 30.92 7.41
N GLN A 182 -4.88 30.25 8.28
CA GLN A 182 -4.68 30.28 9.72
C GLN A 182 -3.35 29.63 10.14
N ILE A 183 -2.95 28.54 9.49
CA ILE A 183 -1.64 27.91 9.68
C ILE A 183 -0.51 28.88 9.35
N HIS A 184 -0.59 29.58 8.22
CA HIS A 184 0.41 30.58 7.80
C HIS A 184 0.49 31.78 8.77
N LEU A 185 -0.64 32.15 9.41
CA LEU A 185 -0.67 33.19 10.42
C LEU A 185 -0.16 32.72 11.81
N GLY A 186 0.34 31.50 11.93
CA GLY A 186 0.88 30.93 13.17
C GLY A 186 -0.18 30.62 14.23
N ARG A 187 -1.46 30.57 13.86
CA ARG A 187 -2.54 30.20 14.79
C ARG A 187 -2.49 28.70 15.08
N GLN A 188 -2.85 28.35 16.31
CA GLN A 188 -2.96 26.95 16.72
C GLN A 188 -4.20 26.32 16.08
N ILE A 189 -3.98 25.30 15.24
CA ILE A 189 -5.04 24.50 14.64
C ILE A 189 -4.85 23.05 15.07
N THR A 190 -5.97 22.40 15.39
CA THR A 190 -5.98 20.97 15.67
C THR A 190 -5.54 20.22 14.40
N ASP A 191 -4.54 19.33 14.56
CA ASP A 191 -3.99 18.49 13.47
C ASP A 191 -3.44 19.25 12.24
N ARG A 192 -2.64 20.30 12.52
CA ARG A 192 -1.94 21.09 11.51
C ARG A 192 -1.24 20.22 10.45
N LYS A 193 -0.49 19.20 10.90
CA LYS A 193 0.26 18.30 10.00
C LYS A 193 -0.65 17.53 9.04
N GLY A 194 -1.81 17.09 9.53
CA GLY A 194 -2.76 16.36 8.69
C GLY A 194 -3.41 17.22 7.63
N ILE A 195 -3.66 18.50 7.95
CA ILE A 195 -4.20 19.48 6.99
C ILE A 195 -3.14 19.83 5.94
N GLU A 196 -1.89 20.07 6.37
CA GLU A 196 -0.76 20.31 5.45
C GLU A 196 -0.53 19.10 4.52
N GLU A 197 -0.58 17.86 5.02
CA GLU A 197 -0.47 16.64 4.18
C GLU A 197 -1.61 16.55 3.15
N ALA A 198 -2.85 16.89 3.56
CA ALA A 198 -3.99 16.88 2.64
C ALA A 198 -3.84 17.94 1.54
N ASN A 199 -3.38 19.14 1.89
CA ASN A 199 -3.11 20.21 0.95
C ASN A 199 -1.96 19.87 -0.02
N GLU A 200 -0.88 19.25 0.49
CA GLU A 200 0.24 18.80 -0.35
C GLU A 200 -0.23 17.79 -1.42
N LYS A 201 -1.07 16.85 -1.03
CA LYS A 201 -1.61 15.85 -1.98
C LYS A 201 -2.52 16.42 -3.04
N PHE A 202 -3.21 17.50 -2.73
CA PHE A 202 -4.04 18.21 -3.71
C PHE A 202 -3.18 18.94 -4.75
N ASN A 203 -2.00 19.43 -4.36
CA ASN A 203 -1.07 20.21 -5.18
C ASN A 203 -0.04 19.34 -5.94
N ILE A 204 -0.13 18.01 -5.87
CA ILE A 204 0.69 17.10 -6.67
C ILE A 204 0.24 17.08 -8.12
#